data_83b137157483a7c1aea2ebe8c42b80da
#
_entry.id   83b137157483a7c1aea2ebe8c42b80da
#
_cell.length_a   1.000
_cell.length_b   1.000
_cell.length_c   1.000
_cell.angle_alpha   90.00
_cell.angle_beta   90.00
_cell.angle_gamma   90.00
#
_symmetry.space_group_name_H-M   'P 1'
#
loop_
_entity.id
_entity.type
_entity.pdbx_description
1 polymer ?
#
loop_
_entity_poly.entity_id
_entity_poly.type
_entity_poly.pdbx_seq_one_letter_code
_entity_poly.pdbx_strand_id
1 'polypeptide(L)'
;MQDAATLSDAEFAADVQSWLADNLPDDIRERWLNGSVLFTEPEDAIRWQRILHTKGWAAPHWPEEYGGPGWSVARQYAFEMECARAGAPPVMATGTHMIGPVLMKFGTPEQKTRFLPRVLACDDYWCQGYSEPGSGSDLASLKTRAVRDGDEYVINGSKIWTSHAHAADWMFALVRTGDYPKPQQGISFLMLQMDTPGITVRPLITIGDDHELNQVFFDDVRVPVANRVGDEDDGWTVAKYLLEFERGGNFYGGWLEANLTRLRRIAGLAGLDRDPAFRHRMAEAEIEAETIAIGSLRLLSQLTAGGNPGPESSANKLRGSEVNQLVTELTMMAAGEYAAPQQPFDSLNAPGPHLPCLLYTSDAADE
;
A
#
# COMPACT_ATOMS: atom_id res chain seq x y z
N MET A 1 -6.74 -8.91 30.57
CA MET A 1 -5.88 -8.85 29.36
C MET A 1 -4.45 -8.89 29.84
N GLN A 2 -3.69 -9.92 29.48
CA GLN A 2 -2.25 -9.93 29.71
C GLN A 2 -1.62 -8.83 28.85
N ASP A 3 -0.64 -8.13 29.42
CA ASP A 3 0.08 -7.07 28.72
C ASP A 3 0.83 -7.71 27.54
N ALA A 4 0.53 -7.26 26.30
CA ALA A 4 1.14 -7.81 25.10
C ALA A 4 2.68 -7.83 25.16
N ALA A 5 3.29 -6.95 25.96
CA ALA A 5 4.73 -6.87 26.16
C ALA A 5 5.34 -8.12 26.82
N THR A 6 4.55 -8.94 27.51
CA THR A 6 5.03 -10.10 28.29
C THR A 6 4.86 -11.44 27.57
N LEU A 7 4.19 -11.49 26.42
CA LEU A 7 3.96 -12.73 25.67
C LEU A 7 5.23 -13.18 24.94
N SER A 8 5.45 -14.48 24.86
CA SER A 8 6.39 -15.07 23.90
C SER A 8 5.90 -14.86 22.46
N ASP A 9 6.76 -14.97 21.47
CA ASP A 9 6.37 -14.78 20.06
C ASP A 9 5.29 -15.78 19.62
N ALA A 10 5.30 -17.01 20.14
CA ALA A 10 4.27 -18.01 19.85
C ALA A 10 2.91 -17.65 20.49
N GLU A 11 2.91 -17.16 21.73
CA GLU A 11 1.69 -16.69 22.40
C GLU A 11 1.14 -15.45 21.73
N PHE A 12 2.01 -14.53 21.27
CA PHE A 12 1.61 -13.36 20.50
C PHE A 12 0.94 -13.76 19.18
N ALA A 13 1.53 -14.68 18.42
CA ALA A 13 0.92 -15.17 17.18
C ALA A 13 -0.45 -15.80 17.43
N ALA A 14 -0.59 -16.60 18.49
CA ALA A 14 -1.86 -17.21 18.87
C ALA A 14 -2.93 -16.17 19.30
N ASP A 15 -2.54 -15.09 20.00
CA ASP A 15 -3.45 -13.98 20.35
C ASP A 15 -3.93 -13.27 19.08
N VAL A 16 -3.03 -13.00 18.14
CA VAL A 16 -3.37 -12.40 16.84
C VAL A 16 -4.33 -13.28 16.05
N GLN A 17 -4.06 -14.59 15.94
CA GLN A 17 -4.94 -15.54 15.24
C GLN A 17 -6.33 -15.57 15.85
N SER A 18 -6.42 -15.69 17.18
CA SER A 18 -7.70 -15.70 17.91
C SER A 18 -8.48 -14.42 17.67
N TRP A 19 -7.80 -13.27 17.78
CA TRP A 19 -8.45 -11.99 17.58
C TRP A 19 -8.94 -11.81 16.13
N LEU A 20 -8.15 -12.20 15.13
CA LEU A 20 -8.53 -12.16 13.73
C LEU A 20 -9.77 -13.04 13.45
N ALA A 21 -9.83 -14.24 14.04
CA ALA A 21 -10.98 -15.14 13.90
C ALA A 21 -12.28 -14.51 14.41
N ASP A 22 -12.20 -13.71 15.47
CA ASP A 22 -13.37 -13.07 16.08
C ASP A 22 -13.74 -11.72 15.46
N ASN A 23 -12.81 -11.01 14.81
CA ASN A 23 -12.97 -9.60 14.43
C ASN A 23 -12.81 -9.30 12.94
N LEU A 24 -12.22 -10.20 12.14
CA LEU A 24 -12.15 -10.02 10.69
C LEU A 24 -13.53 -10.32 10.08
N PRO A 25 -14.22 -9.33 9.48
CA PRO A 25 -15.53 -9.58 8.88
C PRO A 25 -15.43 -10.54 7.70
N ASP A 26 -16.32 -11.55 7.66
CA ASP A 26 -16.34 -12.55 6.60
C ASP A 26 -16.51 -11.95 5.22
N ASP A 27 -17.34 -10.90 5.09
CA ASP A 27 -17.58 -10.21 3.84
C ASP A 27 -16.32 -9.50 3.29
N ILE A 28 -15.51 -8.87 4.16
CA ILE A 28 -14.22 -8.26 3.79
C ILE A 28 -13.24 -9.37 3.36
N ARG A 29 -13.14 -10.42 4.17
CA ARG A 29 -12.27 -11.57 3.88
C ARG A 29 -12.60 -12.22 2.54
N GLU A 30 -13.88 -12.46 2.27
CA GLU A 30 -14.33 -13.08 1.03
C GLU A 30 -14.05 -12.21 -0.18
N ARG A 31 -14.34 -10.89 -0.10
CA ARG A 31 -14.01 -9.96 -1.19
C ARG A 31 -12.51 -9.90 -1.46
N TRP A 32 -11.70 -9.82 -0.42
CA TRP A 32 -10.24 -9.79 -0.56
C TRP A 32 -9.69 -11.09 -1.17
N LEU A 33 -10.09 -12.25 -0.65
CA LEU A 33 -9.60 -13.55 -1.14
C LEU A 33 -10.09 -13.91 -2.55
N ASN A 34 -11.22 -13.38 -2.98
CA ASN A 34 -11.80 -13.64 -4.29
C ASN A 34 -11.62 -12.44 -5.25
N GLY A 35 -11.21 -11.29 -4.76
CA GLY A 35 -10.93 -10.11 -5.57
C GLY A 35 -9.65 -10.25 -6.39
N SER A 36 -9.52 -9.38 -7.39
CA SER A 36 -8.37 -9.30 -8.31
C SER A 36 -7.58 -8.02 -8.12
N VAL A 37 -8.06 -7.16 -7.27
CA VAL A 37 -7.52 -5.81 -7.07
C VAL A 37 -6.21 -5.86 -6.29
N LEU A 38 -5.29 -4.98 -6.65
CA LEU A 38 -4.03 -4.79 -5.91
C LEU A 38 -4.29 -4.18 -4.53
N PHE A 39 -5.28 -3.31 -4.45
CA PHE A 39 -5.68 -2.63 -3.22
C PHE A 39 -7.08 -3.07 -2.80
N THR A 40 -7.32 -3.04 -1.49
CA THR A 40 -8.64 -3.26 -0.92
C THR A 40 -9.56 -2.11 -1.32
N GLU A 41 -10.82 -2.40 -1.67
CA GLU A 41 -11.82 -1.35 -1.91
C GLU A 41 -11.82 -0.33 -0.77
N PRO A 42 -11.94 0.99 -1.06
CA PRO A 42 -11.83 2.03 -0.04
C PRO A 42 -12.73 1.83 1.17
N GLU A 43 -13.98 1.41 0.96
CA GLU A 43 -14.93 1.16 2.06
C GLU A 43 -14.46 0.04 2.98
N ASP A 44 -13.95 -1.05 2.42
CA ASP A 44 -13.42 -2.19 3.18
C ASP A 44 -12.10 -1.84 3.87
N ALA A 45 -11.22 -1.09 3.20
CA ALA A 45 -9.97 -0.62 3.78
C ALA A 45 -10.23 0.28 5.00
N ILE A 46 -11.14 1.24 4.89
CA ILE A 46 -11.54 2.14 5.98
C ILE A 46 -12.16 1.34 7.13
N ARG A 47 -13.11 0.45 6.83
CA ARG A 47 -13.79 -0.38 7.83
C ARG A 47 -12.80 -1.29 8.55
N TRP A 48 -11.90 -1.94 7.84
CA TRP A 48 -10.89 -2.83 8.41
C TRP A 48 -9.89 -2.07 9.28
N GLN A 49 -9.37 -0.94 8.81
CA GLN A 49 -8.45 -0.12 9.60
C GLN A 49 -9.09 0.38 10.89
N ARG A 50 -10.37 0.78 10.86
CA ARG A 50 -11.12 1.18 12.07
C ARG A 50 -11.26 0.04 13.08
N ILE A 51 -11.49 -1.19 12.61
CA ILE A 51 -11.52 -2.38 13.47
C ILE A 51 -10.15 -2.58 14.12
N LEU A 52 -9.06 -2.54 13.35
CA LEU A 52 -7.69 -2.62 13.87
C LEU A 52 -7.38 -1.49 14.84
N HIS A 53 -7.85 -0.27 14.57
CA HIS A 53 -7.66 0.88 15.45
C HIS A 53 -8.29 0.68 16.83
N THR A 54 -9.47 0.06 16.94
CA THR A 54 -10.08 -0.24 18.23
C THR A 54 -9.23 -1.13 19.13
N LYS A 55 -8.38 -1.97 18.52
CA LYS A 55 -7.42 -2.83 19.22
C LYS A 55 -6.06 -2.15 19.44
N GLY A 56 -5.80 -1.00 18.80
CA GLY A 56 -4.50 -0.32 18.79
C GLY A 56 -3.52 -0.93 17.77
N TRP A 57 -3.99 -1.64 16.76
CA TRP A 57 -3.19 -2.39 15.78
C TRP A 57 -3.20 -1.80 14.35
N ALA A 58 -3.79 -0.62 14.17
CA ALA A 58 -3.92 0.01 12.85
C ALA A 58 -2.57 0.38 12.20
N ALA A 59 -1.55 0.65 13.00
CA ALA A 59 -0.20 0.95 12.53
C ALA A 59 0.86 0.20 13.34
N PRO A 60 1.10 -1.07 13.01
CA PRO A 60 1.99 -1.98 13.77
C PRO A 60 3.42 -1.45 13.97
N HIS A 61 3.90 -0.63 13.03
CA HIS A 61 5.26 -0.06 12.98
C HIS A 61 5.38 1.31 13.67
N TRP A 62 4.27 1.89 14.16
CA TRP A 62 4.34 3.18 14.82
C TRP A 62 4.81 3.05 16.27
N PRO A 63 5.60 4.02 16.78
CA PRO A 63 5.97 4.09 18.18
C PRO A 63 4.75 4.44 19.05
N GLU A 64 4.81 4.06 20.32
CA GLU A 64 3.72 4.28 21.30
C GLU A 64 3.35 5.76 21.46
N GLU A 65 4.35 6.65 21.40
CA GLU A 65 4.13 8.10 21.53
C GLU A 65 3.18 8.68 20.46
N TYR A 66 3.02 7.98 19.33
CA TYR A 66 2.09 8.37 18.25
C TYR A 66 0.89 7.42 18.13
N GLY A 67 0.65 6.59 19.15
CA GLY A 67 -0.52 5.71 19.21
C GLY A 67 -0.35 4.36 18.54
N GLY A 68 0.86 3.99 18.12
CA GLY A 68 1.18 2.64 17.68
C GLY A 68 1.36 1.68 18.87
N PRO A 69 1.44 0.38 18.62
CA PRO A 69 1.63 -0.62 19.67
C PRO A 69 3.08 -0.74 20.15
N GLY A 70 4.03 -0.03 19.57
CA GLY A 70 5.45 -0.09 19.93
C GLY A 70 6.10 -1.46 19.72
N TRP A 71 5.58 -2.25 18.78
CA TRP A 71 6.06 -3.62 18.56
C TRP A 71 7.46 -3.69 18.00
N SER A 72 8.20 -4.71 18.46
CA SER A 72 9.44 -5.08 17.78
C SER A 72 9.17 -5.45 16.33
N VAL A 73 10.17 -5.29 15.46
CA VAL A 73 10.05 -5.61 14.03
C VAL A 73 9.67 -7.09 13.82
N ALA A 74 10.11 -7.99 14.71
CA ALA A 74 9.71 -9.40 14.68
C ALA A 74 8.19 -9.59 14.90
N ARG A 75 7.60 -8.84 15.83
CA ARG A 75 6.14 -8.87 16.08
C ARG A 75 5.35 -8.23 14.95
N GLN A 76 5.86 -7.14 14.36
CA GLN A 76 5.25 -6.54 13.17
C GLN A 76 5.15 -7.57 12.04
N TYR A 77 6.25 -8.27 11.76
CA TYR A 77 6.28 -9.34 10.77
C TYR A 77 5.32 -10.49 11.11
N ALA A 78 5.33 -10.96 12.35
CA ALA A 78 4.43 -12.02 12.79
C ALA A 78 2.95 -11.61 12.62
N PHE A 79 2.61 -10.38 12.98
CA PHE A 79 1.26 -9.84 12.79
C PHE A 79 0.85 -9.81 11.31
N GLU A 80 1.70 -9.31 10.43
CA GLU A 80 1.43 -9.26 8.98
C GLU A 80 1.25 -10.65 8.38
N MET A 81 2.09 -11.60 8.79
CA MET A 81 1.97 -13.00 8.35
C MET A 81 0.66 -13.66 8.83
N GLU A 82 0.24 -13.41 10.08
CA GLU A 82 -1.03 -13.94 10.59
C GLU A 82 -2.23 -13.27 9.91
N CYS A 83 -2.18 -11.96 9.64
CA CYS A 83 -3.18 -11.27 8.84
C CYS A 83 -3.31 -11.90 7.43
N ALA A 84 -2.19 -12.13 6.74
CA ALA A 84 -2.19 -12.74 5.41
C ALA A 84 -2.77 -14.17 5.44
N ARG A 85 -2.40 -15.00 6.42
CA ARG A 85 -2.92 -16.37 6.60
C ARG A 85 -4.42 -16.38 6.90
N ALA A 86 -4.91 -15.42 7.68
CA ALA A 86 -6.32 -15.26 7.97
C ALA A 86 -7.14 -14.74 6.77
N GLY A 87 -6.48 -14.26 5.70
CA GLY A 87 -7.13 -13.61 4.57
C GLY A 87 -7.58 -12.19 4.87
N ALA A 88 -6.93 -11.51 5.82
CA ALA A 88 -7.18 -10.11 6.08
C ALA A 88 -6.49 -9.24 5.01
N PRO A 89 -7.18 -8.22 4.48
CA PRO A 89 -6.55 -7.29 3.55
C PRO A 89 -5.50 -6.44 4.25
N PRO A 90 -4.47 -5.97 3.52
CA PRO A 90 -3.53 -4.99 4.07
C PRO A 90 -4.25 -3.67 4.36
N VAL A 91 -3.74 -2.94 5.37
CA VAL A 91 -4.14 -1.55 5.62
C VAL A 91 -3.59 -0.68 4.49
N MET A 92 -4.38 0.31 4.04
CA MET A 92 -3.92 1.22 2.98
C MET A 92 -2.65 1.97 3.41
N ALA A 93 -1.58 1.77 2.65
CA ALA A 93 -0.25 2.22 3.04
C ALA A 93 -0.10 3.75 3.06
N THR A 94 -0.86 4.48 2.24
CA THR A 94 -0.74 5.95 2.10
C THR A 94 -0.91 6.71 3.41
N GLY A 95 -1.78 6.24 4.31
CA GLY A 95 -1.95 6.80 5.65
C GLY A 95 -0.82 6.38 6.59
N THR A 96 -0.83 5.12 6.97
CA THR A 96 0.01 4.63 8.08
C THR A 96 1.47 4.45 7.71
N HIS A 97 1.79 4.01 6.47
CA HIS A 97 3.17 3.72 6.05
C HIS A 97 3.86 4.90 5.35
N MET A 98 3.10 5.85 4.78
CA MET A 98 3.67 6.96 4.01
C MET A 98 3.56 8.29 4.76
N ILE A 99 2.36 8.92 4.80
CA ILE A 99 2.22 10.25 5.40
C ILE A 99 2.47 10.25 6.90
N GLY A 100 2.10 9.21 7.63
CA GLY A 100 2.32 9.12 9.09
C GLY A 100 3.79 9.27 9.46
N PRO A 101 4.71 8.41 8.99
CA PRO A 101 6.15 8.55 9.22
C PRO A 101 6.73 9.89 8.77
N VAL A 102 6.25 10.43 7.64
CA VAL A 102 6.65 11.76 7.15
C VAL A 102 6.27 12.84 8.15
N LEU A 103 5.05 12.84 8.66
CA LEU A 103 4.60 13.79 9.67
C LEU A 103 5.37 13.65 10.98
N MET A 104 5.65 12.42 11.42
CA MET A 104 6.47 12.18 12.62
C MET A 104 7.86 12.80 12.48
N LYS A 105 8.48 12.74 11.31
CA LYS A 105 9.83 13.24 11.06
C LYS A 105 9.88 14.73 10.77
N PHE A 106 9.03 15.22 9.88
CA PHE A 106 9.12 16.56 9.28
C PHE A 106 7.94 17.46 9.63
N GLY A 107 6.86 16.93 10.17
CA GLY A 107 5.68 17.70 10.54
C GLY A 107 5.91 18.63 11.72
N THR A 108 5.22 19.77 11.73
CA THR A 108 5.18 20.65 12.89
C THR A 108 4.40 20.00 14.04
N PRO A 109 4.55 20.47 15.29
CA PRO A 109 3.75 19.96 16.42
C PRO A 109 2.24 20.01 16.15
N GLU A 110 1.76 21.06 15.50
CA GLU A 110 0.35 21.26 15.15
C GLU A 110 -0.10 20.24 14.10
N GLN A 111 0.71 19.98 13.08
CA GLN A 111 0.44 18.97 12.06
C GLN A 111 0.38 17.57 12.68
N LYS A 112 1.33 17.22 13.54
CA LYS A 112 1.35 15.93 14.25
C LYS A 112 0.10 15.74 15.09
N THR A 113 -0.24 16.74 15.91
CA THR A 113 -1.42 16.69 16.81
C THR A 113 -2.72 16.57 16.01
N ARG A 114 -2.81 17.25 14.86
CA ARG A 114 -4.01 17.25 14.02
C ARG A 114 -4.19 15.95 13.26
N PHE A 115 -3.14 15.48 12.57
CA PHE A 115 -3.28 14.46 11.56
C PHE A 115 -2.99 13.04 12.04
N LEU A 116 -1.99 12.82 12.91
CA LEU A 116 -1.60 11.46 13.28
C LEU A 116 -2.74 10.64 13.94
N PRO A 117 -3.53 11.18 14.88
CA PRO A 117 -4.66 10.44 15.42
C PRO A 117 -5.72 10.09 14.36
N ARG A 118 -5.97 11.01 13.41
CA ARG A 118 -6.96 10.83 12.35
C ARG A 118 -6.52 9.81 11.30
N VAL A 119 -5.21 9.76 11.01
CA VAL A 119 -4.61 8.71 10.17
C VAL A 119 -4.81 7.33 10.81
N LEU A 120 -4.53 7.18 12.12
CA LEU A 120 -4.74 5.91 12.83
C LEU A 120 -6.19 5.46 12.83
N ALA A 121 -7.12 6.38 13.12
CA ALA A 121 -8.55 6.12 13.19
C ALA A 121 -9.18 5.92 11.79
N CYS A 122 -8.43 6.20 10.72
CA CYS A 122 -8.96 6.31 9.36
C CYS A 122 -10.15 7.27 9.26
N ASP A 123 -10.03 8.43 9.95
CA ASP A 123 -10.95 9.56 9.83
C ASP A 123 -10.59 10.45 8.64
N ASP A 124 -9.33 10.38 8.21
CA ASP A 124 -8.82 10.95 6.98
C ASP A 124 -8.22 9.83 6.12
N TYR A 125 -8.77 9.63 4.93
CA TYR A 125 -8.24 8.72 3.93
C TYR A 125 -7.31 9.47 2.98
N TRP A 126 -6.13 8.93 2.73
CA TRP A 126 -5.05 9.63 2.03
C TRP A 126 -4.73 9.03 0.67
N CYS A 127 -4.36 9.89 -0.29
CA CYS A 127 -3.78 9.47 -1.56
C CYS A 127 -2.45 10.18 -1.83
N GLN A 128 -1.67 9.63 -2.77
CA GLN A 128 -0.34 10.11 -3.15
C GLN A 128 -0.37 10.84 -4.50
N GLY A 129 0.07 12.08 -4.55
CA GLY A 129 0.16 12.90 -5.75
C GLY A 129 1.61 13.13 -6.19
N TYR A 130 2.28 12.07 -6.71
CA TYR A 130 3.68 12.17 -7.15
C TYR A 130 3.80 12.26 -8.66
N SER A 131 3.51 11.18 -9.37
CA SER A 131 3.69 11.06 -10.82
C SER A 131 2.84 12.06 -11.60
N GLU A 132 3.37 12.50 -12.74
CA GLU A 132 2.66 13.33 -13.73
C GLU A 132 2.70 12.64 -15.10
N PRO A 133 1.85 13.01 -16.06
CA PRO A 133 1.86 12.38 -17.39
C PRO A 133 3.22 12.40 -18.11
N GLY A 134 4.10 13.34 -17.73
CA GLY A 134 5.46 13.47 -18.27
C GLY A 134 6.57 13.18 -17.26
N SER A 135 6.26 12.72 -16.04
CA SER A 135 7.23 12.58 -14.93
C SER A 135 6.84 11.38 -14.06
N GLY A 136 7.25 10.18 -14.47
CA GLY A 136 7.16 8.93 -13.69
C GLY A 136 8.51 8.62 -13.06
N SER A 137 9.33 7.76 -13.69
CA SER A 137 10.66 7.38 -13.21
C SER A 137 11.60 8.60 -13.05
N ASP A 138 11.51 9.59 -13.93
CA ASP A 138 12.14 10.90 -13.72
C ASP A 138 11.24 11.86 -12.94
N LEU A 139 10.91 11.49 -11.70
CA LEU A 139 10.01 12.26 -10.83
C LEU A 139 10.51 13.68 -10.57
N ALA A 140 11.82 13.90 -10.56
CA ALA A 140 12.39 15.23 -10.36
C ALA A 140 12.03 16.24 -11.47
N SER A 141 11.59 15.78 -12.63
CA SER A 141 11.13 16.61 -13.75
C SER A 141 9.67 17.09 -13.62
N LEU A 142 9.01 16.83 -12.49
CA LEU A 142 7.62 17.25 -12.23
C LEU A 142 7.39 18.74 -12.48
N LYS A 143 6.21 19.09 -13.00
CA LYS A 143 5.84 20.44 -13.46
C LYS A 143 4.63 21.05 -12.77
N THR A 144 3.87 20.28 -11.99
CA THR A 144 2.75 20.82 -11.19
C THR A 144 3.30 21.94 -10.31
N ARG A 145 2.90 23.18 -10.62
CA ARG A 145 3.48 24.39 -10.03
C ARG A 145 2.64 24.86 -8.85
N ALA A 146 3.32 25.30 -7.80
CA ALA A 146 2.72 25.96 -6.65
C ALA A 146 3.38 27.32 -6.47
N VAL A 147 2.62 28.37 -6.67
CA VAL A 147 3.10 29.76 -6.53
C VAL A 147 2.58 30.33 -5.22
N ARG A 148 3.47 30.85 -4.40
CA ARG A 148 3.07 31.46 -3.13
C ARG A 148 2.33 32.78 -3.36
N ASP A 149 1.16 32.91 -2.72
CA ASP A 149 0.32 34.10 -2.70
C ASP A 149 -0.09 34.38 -1.24
N GLY A 150 0.69 35.20 -0.55
CA GLY A 150 0.51 35.45 0.88
C GLY A 150 0.73 34.22 1.75
N ASP A 151 -0.31 33.80 2.45
CA ASP A 151 -0.31 32.64 3.34
C ASP A 151 -0.81 31.36 2.66
N GLU A 152 -0.95 31.37 1.33
CA GLU A 152 -1.38 30.23 0.52
C GLU A 152 -0.41 29.96 -0.62
N TYR A 153 -0.50 28.74 -1.17
CA TYR A 153 0.00 28.37 -2.49
C TYR A 153 -1.16 28.27 -3.47
N VAL A 154 -0.97 28.77 -4.69
CA VAL A 154 -1.88 28.54 -5.83
C VAL A 154 -1.28 27.47 -6.69
N ILE A 155 -1.96 26.34 -6.82
CA ILE A 155 -1.47 25.13 -7.49
C ILE A 155 -2.14 24.96 -8.83
N ASN A 156 -1.32 24.74 -9.88
CA ASN A 156 -1.75 24.43 -11.24
C ASN A 156 -0.96 23.26 -11.80
N GLY A 157 -1.64 22.30 -12.44
CA GLY A 157 -1.04 21.12 -13.04
C GLY A 157 -1.89 19.87 -12.95
N SER A 158 -1.27 18.71 -13.00
CA SER A 158 -1.99 17.45 -12.83
C SER A 158 -1.08 16.34 -12.32
N LYS A 159 -1.68 15.39 -11.60
CA LYS A 159 -1.07 14.14 -11.15
C LYS A 159 -1.76 12.96 -11.81
N ILE A 160 -1.05 11.86 -11.99
CA ILE A 160 -1.56 10.64 -12.64
C ILE A 160 -1.18 9.41 -11.83
N TRP A 161 -1.87 8.32 -12.05
CA TRP A 161 -1.70 7.05 -11.36
C TRP A 161 -1.99 7.15 -9.85
N THR A 162 -2.84 8.10 -9.47
CA THR A 162 -3.18 8.35 -8.07
C THR A 162 -4.20 7.33 -7.59
N SER A 163 -3.71 6.32 -6.85
CA SER A 163 -4.58 5.28 -6.29
C SER A 163 -5.58 5.89 -5.32
N HIS A 164 -6.85 5.50 -5.47
CA HIS A 164 -7.98 5.87 -4.61
C HIS A 164 -8.23 7.38 -4.43
N ALA A 165 -7.74 8.24 -5.34
CA ALA A 165 -7.98 9.69 -5.23
C ALA A 165 -9.47 10.06 -5.21
N HIS A 166 -10.33 9.23 -5.81
CA HIS A 166 -11.79 9.42 -5.82
C HIS A 166 -12.46 9.20 -4.46
N ALA A 167 -11.79 8.52 -3.54
CA ALA A 167 -12.26 8.24 -2.19
C ALA A 167 -11.45 8.95 -1.11
N ALA A 168 -10.37 9.64 -1.47
CA ALA A 168 -9.47 10.27 -0.52
C ALA A 168 -10.01 11.62 0.00
N ASP A 169 -9.82 11.85 1.30
CA ASP A 169 -10.06 13.16 1.94
C ASP A 169 -8.88 14.10 1.75
N TRP A 170 -7.67 13.52 1.74
CA TRP A 170 -6.42 14.25 1.66
C TRP A 170 -5.46 13.64 0.64
N MET A 171 -4.69 14.51 0.01
CA MET A 171 -3.54 14.15 -0.82
C MET A 171 -2.27 14.71 -0.23
N PHE A 172 -1.19 13.94 -0.23
CA PHE A 172 0.15 14.49 -0.12
C PHE A 172 0.80 14.51 -1.51
N ALA A 173 1.33 15.67 -1.90
CA ALA A 173 1.81 15.89 -3.26
C ALA A 173 3.19 16.56 -3.29
N LEU A 174 3.97 16.21 -4.31
CA LEU A 174 5.17 16.96 -4.70
C LEU A 174 4.81 18.02 -5.74
N VAL A 175 5.21 19.25 -5.50
CA VAL A 175 4.93 20.39 -6.36
C VAL A 175 6.18 21.23 -6.60
N ARG A 176 6.21 21.94 -7.72
CA ARG A 176 7.31 22.86 -8.09
C ARG A 176 7.07 24.24 -7.48
N THR A 177 7.86 24.60 -6.48
CA THR A 177 7.81 25.93 -5.83
C THR A 177 8.92 26.86 -6.28
N GLY A 178 10.06 26.33 -6.75
CA GLY A 178 11.19 27.12 -7.23
C GLY A 178 11.85 26.52 -8.48
N ASP A 179 12.58 27.37 -9.20
CA ASP A 179 13.35 26.98 -10.39
C ASP A 179 14.85 27.07 -10.05
N TYR A 180 15.52 25.90 -10.05
CA TYR A 180 16.94 25.76 -9.69
C TYR A 180 17.69 24.94 -10.75
N PRO A 181 19.04 25.04 -10.81
CA PRO A 181 19.85 24.27 -11.76
C PRO A 181 19.69 22.74 -11.61
N LYS A 182 19.44 22.26 -10.40
CA LYS A 182 19.18 20.84 -10.13
C LYS A 182 17.68 20.62 -10.00
N PRO A 183 17.07 19.73 -10.80
CA PRO A 183 15.62 19.55 -10.81
C PRO A 183 15.04 19.06 -9.47
N GLN A 184 15.86 18.42 -8.62
CA GLN A 184 15.47 18.01 -7.27
C GLN A 184 15.26 19.18 -6.31
N GLN A 185 15.93 20.32 -6.56
CA GLN A 185 15.71 21.56 -5.83
C GLN A 185 14.43 22.24 -6.32
N GLY A 186 13.81 23.05 -5.47
CA GLY A 186 12.57 23.74 -5.83
C GLY A 186 11.34 22.84 -5.87
N ILE A 187 11.41 21.67 -5.25
CA ILE A 187 10.26 20.79 -5.00
C ILE A 187 9.86 20.96 -3.54
N SER A 188 8.57 21.16 -3.28
CA SER A 188 8.00 21.19 -1.95
C SER A 188 6.98 20.04 -1.76
N PHE A 189 6.81 19.61 -0.50
CA PHE A 189 5.85 18.60 -0.11
C PHE A 189 4.64 19.28 0.52
N LEU A 190 3.45 19.15 -0.09
CA LEU A 190 2.21 19.78 0.37
C LEU A 190 1.14 18.75 0.68
N MET A 191 0.32 19.05 1.69
CA MET A 191 -0.92 18.32 1.99
C MET A 191 -2.11 19.13 1.47
N LEU A 192 -2.94 18.50 0.63
CA LEU A 192 -4.11 19.11 0.00
C LEU A 192 -5.37 18.40 0.46
N GLN A 193 -6.40 19.16 0.82
CA GLN A 193 -7.73 18.62 1.06
C GLN A 193 -8.43 18.39 -0.29
N MET A 194 -8.94 17.19 -0.54
CA MET A 194 -9.38 16.77 -1.88
C MET A 194 -10.70 17.43 -2.33
N ASP A 195 -11.48 17.99 -1.41
CA ASP A 195 -12.68 18.78 -1.70
C ASP A 195 -12.39 20.28 -1.97
N THR A 196 -11.09 20.67 -2.00
CA THR A 196 -10.70 22.07 -2.30
C THR A 196 -11.17 22.45 -3.71
N PRO A 197 -11.83 23.62 -3.87
CA PRO A 197 -12.23 24.10 -5.20
C PRO A 197 -11.06 24.17 -6.18
N GLY A 198 -11.32 23.72 -7.42
CA GLY A 198 -10.30 23.62 -8.48
C GLY A 198 -9.66 22.25 -8.61
N ILE A 199 -9.91 21.31 -7.67
CA ILE A 199 -9.50 19.91 -7.81
C ILE A 199 -10.55 19.15 -8.63
N THR A 200 -10.10 18.43 -9.66
CA THR A 200 -10.95 17.52 -10.45
C THR A 200 -10.28 16.14 -10.52
N VAL A 201 -10.99 15.12 -10.08
CA VAL A 201 -10.55 13.72 -10.14
C VAL A 201 -11.21 13.04 -11.34
N ARG A 202 -10.43 12.37 -12.17
CA ARG A 202 -10.93 11.57 -13.30
C ARG A 202 -10.45 10.13 -13.18
N PRO A 203 -11.35 9.15 -13.36
CA PRO A 203 -10.98 7.75 -13.31
C PRO A 203 -10.05 7.38 -14.46
N LEU A 204 -9.11 6.49 -14.16
CA LEU A 204 -8.34 5.71 -15.13
C LEU A 204 -8.77 4.26 -14.94
N ILE A 205 -9.55 3.77 -15.89
CA ILE A 205 -10.00 2.38 -15.84
C ILE A 205 -8.88 1.50 -16.35
N THR A 206 -8.50 0.51 -15.54
CA THR A 206 -7.46 -0.45 -15.89
C THR A 206 -7.94 -1.44 -16.93
N ILE A 207 -7.05 -2.29 -17.45
CA ILE A 207 -7.47 -3.38 -18.35
C ILE A 207 -8.30 -4.44 -17.62
N GLY A 208 -8.23 -4.51 -16.29
CA GLY A 208 -9.10 -5.33 -15.45
C GLY A 208 -10.51 -4.78 -15.28
N ASP A 209 -10.82 -3.63 -15.88
CA ASP A 209 -12.07 -2.87 -15.70
C ASP A 209 -12.26 -2.31 -14.29
N ASP A 210 -11.17 -2.17 -13.53
CA ASP A 210 -11.15 -1.65 -12.17
C ASP A 210 -10.95 -0.14 -12.15
N HIS A 211 -11.58 0.54 -11.17
CA HIS A 211 -11.38 1.96 -10.90
C HIS A 211 -10.55 2.16 -9.62
N GLU A 212 -9.29 1.82 -9.66
CA GLU A 212 -8.32 2.10 -8.59
C GLU A 212 -7.59 3.42 -8.82
N LEU A 213 -7.22 3.67 -10.08
CA LEU A 213 -6.31 4.73 -10.47
C LEU A 213 -7.05 5.96 -10.95
N ASN A 214 -6.44 7.11 -10.76
CA ASN A 214 -7.02 8.39 -11.14
C ASN A 214 -5.97 9.33 -11.72
N GLN A 215 -6.44 10.24 -12.58
CA GLN A 215 -5.75 11.49 -12.88
C GLN A 215 -6.42 12.62 -12.10
N VAL A 216 -5.60 13.45 -11.44
CA VAL A 216 -6.07 14.57 -10.62
C VAL A 216 -5.57 15.86 -11.23
N PHE A 217 -6.47 16.80 -11.50
CA PHE A 217 -6.19 18.11 -12.10
C PHE A 217 -6.31 19.19 -11.04
N PHE A 218 -5.44 20.18 -11.12
CA PHE A 218 -5.43 21.35 -10.26
C PHE A 218 -5.54 22.61 -11.15
N ASP A 219 -6.58 23.41 -10.88
CA ASP A 219 -6.86 24.67 -11.56
C ASP A 219 -7.07 25.77 -10.51
N ASP A 220 -6.02 26.58 -10.32
CA ASP A 220 -5.95 27.62 -9.29
C ASP A 220 -6.30 27.15 -7.87
N VAL A 221 -5.87 25.92 -7.51
CA VAL A 221 -6.15 25.31 -6.20
C VAL A 221 -5.38 26.04 -5.09
N ARG A 222 -6.09 26.56 -4.11
CA ARG A 222 -5.52 27.30 -2.98
C ARG A 222 -5.27 26.39 -1.79
N VAL A 223 -4.02 26.35 -1.34
CA VAL A 223 -3.58 25.50 -0.23
C VAL A 223 -2.82 26.35 0.80
N PRO A 224 -3.21 26.33 2.08
CA PRO A 224 -2.50 27.07 3.11
C PRO A 224 -1.02 26.67 3.22
N VAL A 225 -0.13 27.67 3.41
CA VAL A 225 1.30 27.41 3.66
C VAL A 225 1.49 26.50 4.86
N ALA A 226 0.59 26.54 5.85
CA ALA A 226 0.59 25.67 7.02
C ALA A 226 0.46 24.17 6.67
N ASN A 227 0.01 23.82 5.46
CA ASN A 227 -0.09 22.44 4.98
C ASN A 227 1.22 21.96 4.29
N ARG A 228 2.26 22.78 4.23
CA ARG A 228 3.59 22.33 3.78
C ARG A 228 4.26 21.50 4.87
N VAL A 229 4.82 20.36 4.49
CA VAL A 229 5.61 19.50 5.37
C VAL A 229 7.09 19.66 5.04
N GLY A 230 7.88 19.99 6.05
CA GLY A 230 9.30 20.36 5.87
C GLY A 230 9.48 21.75 5.31
N ASP A 231 10.69 22.03 4.84
CA ASP A 231 11.06 23.35 4.31
C ASP A 231 10.61 23.54 2.85
N GLU A 232 10.36 24.79 2.47
CA GLU A 232 10.09 25.14 1.07
C GLU A 232 11.30 24.79 0.20
N ASP A 233 11.05 24.25 -1.00
CA ASP A 233 12.06 23.81 -1.95
C ASP A 233 12.90 22.60 -1.52
N ASP A 234 12.64 21.96 -0.37
CA ASP A 234 13.32 20.75 0.12
C ASP A 234 12.39 19.52 0.21
N GLY A 235 11.28 19.52 -0.49
CA GLY A 235 10.33 18.39 -0.54
C GLY A 235 10.94 17.12 -1.12
N TRP A 236 12.04 17.22 -1.89
CA TRP A 236 12.76 16.04 -2.37
C TRP A 236 13.39 15.22 -1.23
N THR A 237 13.86 15.86 -0.18
CA THR A 237 14.35 15.19 1.04
C THR A 237 13.23 14.43 1.73
N VAL A 238 12.05 15.07 1.83
CA VAL A 238 10.85 14.43 2.39
C VAL A 238 10.41 13.24 1.53
N ALA A 239 10.40 13.41 0.20
CA ALA A 239 10.03 12.32 -0.72
C ALA A 239 10.97 11.12 -0.62
N LYS A 240 12.29 11.33 -0.55
CA LYS A 240 13.25 10.23 -0.37
C LYS A 240 13.00 9.46 0.93
N TYR A 241 12.74 10.16 2.01
CA TYR A 241 12.42 9.53 3.30
C TYR A 241 11.14 8.70 3.20
N LEU A 242 10.08 9.22 2.57
CA LEU A 242 8.85 8.47 2.35
C LEU A 242 9.11 7.18 1.56
N LEU A 243 9.86 7.26 0.47
CA LEU A 243 10.16 6.12 -0.39
C LEU A 243 10.97 5.01 0.31
N GLU A 244 11.72 5.32 1.37
CA GLU A 244 12.36 4.30 2.20
C GLU A 244 11.33 3.43 2.90
N PHE A 245 10.23 4.01 3.40
CA PHE A 245 9.12 3.26 4.02
C PHE A 245 8.29 2.51 2.97
N GLU A 246 8.01 3.12 1.85
CA GLU A 246 7.28 2.49 0.74
C GLU A 246 7.98 1.22 0.25
N ARG A 247 9.32 1.25 0.12
CA ARG A 247 10.11 0.10 -0.35
C ARG A 247 10.52 -0.88 0.75
N GLY A 248 10.71 -0.40 1.97
CA GLY A 248 11.24 -1.20 3.09
C GLY A 248 10.19 -1.81 3.99
N GLY A 249 8.96 -1.32 3.97
CA GLY A 249 7.88 -1.70 4.87
C GLY A 249 6.96 -2.81 4.34
N ASN A 250 7.06 -3.19 3.07
CA ASN A 250 6.21 -4.22 2.49
C ASN A 250 6.87 -5.59 2.62
N PHE A 251 6.37 -6.41 3.52
CA PHE A 251 6.76 -7.82 3.60
C PHE A 251 5.99 -8.62 2.54
N TYR A 252 6.56 -8.70 1.35
CA TYR A 252 5.97 -9.45 0.23
C TYR A 252 5.63 -10.90 0.57
N GLY A 253 6.27 -11.48 1.60
CA GLY A 253 6.06 -12.87 2.00
C GLY A 253 4.59 -13.20 2.32
N GLY A 254 3.91 -12.38 3.11
CA GLY A 254 2.50 -12.58 3.46
C GLY A 254 1.57 -12.50 2.24
N TRP A 255 1.78 -11.52 1.39
CA TRP A 255 0.99 -11.32 0.18
C TRP A 255 1.20 -12.45 -0.85
N LEU A 256 2.44 -12.87 -1.08
CA LEU A 256 2.77 -14.00 -1.94
C LEU A 256 2.17 -15.31 -1.43
N GLU A 257 2.21 -15.54 -0.11
CA GLU A 257 1.60 -16.75 0.49
C GLU A 257 0.07 -16.77 0.31
N ALA A 258 -0.60 -15.64 0.43
CA ALA A 258 -2.03 -15.53 0.15
C ALA A 258 -2.35 -15.88 -1.32
N ASN A 259 -1.56 -15.35 -2.27
CA ASN A 259 -1.73 -15.63 -3.70
C ASN A 259 -1.36 -17.08 -4.06
N LEU A 260 -0.31 -17.65 -3.47
CA LEU A 260 0.03 -19.07 -3.62
C LEU A 260 -1.07 -19.99 -3.05
N THR A 261 -1.69 -19.63 -1.94
CA THR A 261 -2.81 -20.37 -1.38
C THR A 261 -4.00 -20.38 -2.33
N ARG A 262 -4.28 -19.24 -2.97
CA ARG A 262 -5.29 -19.13 -4.04
C ARG A 262 -4.94 -20.01 -5.23
N LEU A 263 -3.70 -19.94 -5.73
CA LEU A 263 -3.21 -20.77 -6.83
C LEU A 263 -3.36 -22.26 -6.54
N ARG A 264 -2.93 -22.74 -5.37
CA ARG A 264 -3.06 -24.14 -4.96
C ARG A 264 -4.53 -24.59 -4.99
N ARG A 265 -5.44 -23.75 -4.48
CA ARG A 265 -6.89 -24.05 -4.49
C ARG A 265 -7.41 -24.20 -5.92
N ILE A 266 -7.09 -23.26 -6.81
CA ILE A 266 -7.58 -23.27 -8.19
C ILE A 266 -6.97 -24.44 -8.97
N ALA A 267 -5.66 -24.69 -8.83
CA ALA A 267 -4.99 -25.82 -9.45
C ALA A 267 -5.60 -27.17 -9.00
N GLY A 268 -5.95 -27.30 -7.71
CA GLY A 268 -6.65 -28.47 -7.19
C GLY A 268 -8.04 -28.67 -7.81
N LEU A 269 -8.83 -27.60 -7.93
CA LEU A 269 -10.15 -27.65 -8.59
C LEU A 269 -10.04 -28.01 -10.07
N ALA A 270 -9.00 -27.55 -10.76
CA ALA A 270 -8.72 -27.86 -12.16
C ALA A 270 -8.05 -29.24 -12.37
N GLY A 271 -7.63 -29.93 -11.31
CA GLY A 271 -6.89 -31.21 -11.37
C GLY A 271 -5.44 -31.07 -11.82
N LEU A 272 -4.91 -29.85 -11.94
CA LEU A 272 -3.55 -29.55 -12.36
C LEU A 272 -2.51 -29.77 -11.24
N ASP A 273 -2.95 -29.93 -10.00
CA ASP A 273 -2.14 -30.39 -8.88
C ASP A 273 -1.54 -31.78 -9.10
N ARG A 274 -2.02 -32.54 -10.10
CA ARG A 274 -1.53 -33.86 -10.52
C ARG A 274 -0.70 -33.81 -11.81
N ASP A 275 -0.74 -32.71 -12.55
CA ASP A 275 0.07 -32.54 -13.78
C ASP A 275 1.53 -32.26 -13.42
N PRO A 276 2.49 -33.10 -13.87
CA PRO A 276 3.88 -32.92 -13.49
C PRO A 276 4.51 -31.61 -13.97
N ALA A 277 4.11 -31.12 -15.15
CA ALA A 277 4.66 -29.88 -15.71
C ALA A 277 4.13 -28.66 -14.95
N PHE A 278 2.84 -28.63 -14.62
CA PHE A 278 2.25 -27.56 -13.83
C PHE A 278 2.80 -27.54 -12.41
N ARG A 279 2.94 -28.72 -11.78
CA ARG A 279 3.56 -28.83 -10.45
C ARG A 279 4.99 -28.32 -10.41
N HIS A 280 5.76 -28.56 -11.46
CA HIS A 280 7.12 -28.06 -11.55
C HIS A 280 7.15 -26.52 -11.50
N ARG A 281 6.36 -25.86 -12.32
CA ARG A 281 6.23 -24.40 -12.34
C ARG A 281 5.70 -23.82 -11.01
N MET A 282 4.73 -24.52 -10.40
CA MET A 282 4.21 -24.10 -9.11
C MET A 282 5.29 -24.21 -8.02
N ALA A 283 6.10 -25.26 -8.04
CA ALA A 283 7.22 -25.42 -7.11
C ALA A 283 8.30 -24.33 -7.33
N GLU A 284 8.56 -23.91 -8.56
CA GLU A 284 9.46 -22.76 -8.84
C GLU A 284 8.95 -21.49 -8.17
N ALA A 285 7.65 -21.17 -8.32
CA ALA A 285 7.04 -20.01 -7.68
C ALA A 285 7.09 -20.09 -6.16
N GLU A 286 6.86 -21.27 -5.58
CA GLU A 286 6.94 -21.51 -4.12
C GLU A 286 8.36 -21.32 -3.59
N ILE A 287 9.39 -21.82 -4.28
CA ILE A 287 10.80 -21.66 -3.92
C ILE A 287 11.20 -20.18 -3.94
N GLU A 288 10.78 -19.46 -4.97
CA GLU A 288 11.06 -18.03 -5.10
C GLU A 288 10.37 -17.22 -4.00
N ALA A 289 9.10 -17.51 -3.70
CA ALA A 289 8.37 -16.85 -2.62
C ALA A 289 9.02 -17.10 -1.25
N GLU A 290 9.48 -18.32 -0.97
CA GLU A 290 10.23 -18.66 0.25
C GLU A 290 11.55 -17.91 0.32
N THR A 291 12.24 -17.76 -0.81
CA THR A 291 13.50 -16.99 -0.91
C THR A 291 13.26 -15.52 -0.53
N ILE A 292 12.15 -14.92 -0.98
CA ILE A 292 11.75 -13.55 -0.65
C ILE A 292 11.39 -13.44 0.84
N ALA A 293 10.67 -14.41 1.39
CA ALA A 293 10.34 -14.45 2.81
C ALA A 293 11.60 -14.47 3.69
N ILE A 294 12.59 -15.31 3.33
CA ILE A 294 13.91 -15.36 3.99
C ILE A 294 14.66 -14.02 3.83
N GLY A 295 14.61 -13.42 2.64
CA GLY A 295 15.17 -12.10 2.37
C GLY A 295 14.56 -11.02 3.29
N SER A 296 13.25 -11.06 3.48
CA SER A 296 12.53 -10.17 4.40
C SER A 296 12.95 -10.36 5.85
N LEU A 297 13.13 -11.62 6.30
CA LEU A 297 13.62 -11.92 7.66
C LEU A 297 15.08 -11.43 7.88
N ARG A 298 15.93 -11.50 6.86
CA ARG A 298 17.29 -10.93 6.93
C ARG A 298 17.28 -9.42 7.04
N LEU A 299 16.43 -8.76 6.23
CA LEU A 299 16.23 -7.31 6.31
C LEU A 299 15.73 -6.90 7.68
N LEU A 300 14.75 -7.63 8.21
CA LEU A 300 14.22 -7.49 9.55
C LEU A 300 15.30 -7.56 10.62
N SER A 301 16.19 -8.56 10.54
CA SER A 301 17.32 -8.73 11.46
C SER A 301 18.28 -7.54 11.41
N GLN A 302 18.56 -6.99 10.23
CA GLN A 302 19.39 -5.79 10.06
C GLN A 302 18.74 -4.55 10.69
N LEU A 303 17.45 -4.33 10.47
CA LEU A 303 16.70 -3.21 11.04
C LEU A 303 16.65 -3.30 12.57
N THR A 304 16.42 -4.49 13.12
CA THR A 304 16.42 -4.74 14.58
C THR A 304 17.79 -4.45 15.22
N ALA A 305 18.86 -4.66 14.47
CA ALA A 305 20.22 -4.32 14.90
C ALA A 305 20.58 -2.82 14.74
N GLY A 306 19.61 -1.97 14.36
CA GLY A 306 19.82 -0.53 14.15
C GLY A 306 20.48 -0.19 12.81
N GLY A 307 20.51 -1.12 11.85
CA GLY A 307 20.97 -0.88 10.48
C GLY A 307 19.91 -0.23 9.61
N ASN A 308 20.30 0.18 8.41
CA ASN A 308 19.39 0.66 7.36
C ASN A 308 19.01 -0.47 6.40
N PRO A 309 17.85 -0.37 5.68
CA PRO A 309 17.36 -1.42 4.80
C PRO A 309 18.32 -1.80 3.65
N GLY A 310 19.26 -0.95 3.27
CA GLY A 310 20.22 -1.23 2.22
C GLY A 310 19.62 -1.52 0.83
N PRO A 311 20.44 -1.91 -0.16
CA PRO A 311 19.98 -2.26 -1.51
C PRO A 311 19.18 -3.56 -1.55
N GLU A 312 19.24 -4.38 -0.52
CA GLU A 312 18.51 -5.65 -0.39
C GLU A 312 16.99 -5.44 -0.38
N SER A 313 16.51 -4.29 0.14
CA SER A 313 15.09 -3.93 0.10
C SER A 313 14.59 -3.77 -1.34
N SER A 314 15.39 -3.12 -2.20
CA SER A 314 15.06 -2.96 -3.62
C SER A 314 15.11 -4.29 -4.37
N ALA A 315 16.05 -5.19 -4.02
CA ALA A 315 16.11 -6.53 -4.60
C ALA A 315 14.87 -7.37 -4.20
N ASN A 316 14.46 -7.32 -2.93
CA ASN A 316 13.25 -7.99 -2.47
C ASN A 316 11.98 -7.45 -3.19
N LYS A 317 11.89 -6.14 -3.37
CA LYS A 317 10.78 -5.51 -4.09
C LYS A 317 10.73 -5.99 -5.54
N LEU A 318 11.84 -5.94 -6.26
CA LEU A 318 11.92 -6.41 -7.65
C LEU A 318 11.50 -7.88 -7.77
N ARG A 319 12.10 -8.75 -6.95
CA ARG A 319 11.78 -10.19 -6.97
C ARG A 319 10.34 -10.45 -6.53
N GLY A 320 9.84 -9.72 -5.53
CA GLY A 320 8.46 -9.83 -5.07
C GLY A 320 7.45 -9.55 -6.17
N SER A 321 7.64 -8.48 -6.97
CA SER A 321 6.77 -8.17 -8.10
C SER A 321 6.86 -9.23 -9.20
N GLU A 322 8.07 -9.69 -9.59
CA GLU A 322 8.26 -10.73 -10.60
C GLU A 322 7.59 -12.07 -10.19
N VAL A 323 7.76 -12.47 -8.93
CA VAL A 323 7.14 -13.72 -8.44
C VAL A 323 5.63 -13.59 -8.36
N ASN A 324 5.11 -12.41 -7.99
CA ASN A 324 3.66 -12.19 -8.04
C ASN A 324 3.10 -12.31 -9.46
N GLN A 325 3.78 -11.75 -10.46
CA GLN A 325 3.40 -11.94 -11.87
C GLN A 325 3.38 -13.42 -12.25
N LEU A 326 4.42 -14.18 -11.89
CA LEU A 326 4.48 -15.61 -12.13
C LEU A 326 3.29 -16.37 -11.47
N VAL A 327 2.97 -16.04 -10.22
CA VAL A 327 1.84 -16.65 -9.49
C VAL A 327 0.51 -16.30 -10.15
N THR A 328 0.33 -15.08 -10.60
CA THR A 328 -0.89 -14.66 -11.32
C THR A 328 -1.02 -15.32 -12.69
N GLU A 329 0.07 -15.43 -13.46
CA GLU A 329 0.09 -16.20 -14.72
C GLU A 329 -0.30 -17.66 -14.50
N LEU A 330 0.28 -18.32 -13.49
CA LEU A 330 -0.05 -19.71 -13.16
C LEU A 330 -1.51 -19.86 -12.73
N THR A 331 -2.05 -18.87 -12.02
CA THR A 331 -3.45 -18.83 -11.62
C THR A 331 -4.37 -18.75 -12.83
N MET A 332 -4.05 -17.87 -13.79
CA MET A 332 -4.77 -17.76 -15.07
C MET A 332 -4.70 -19.07 -15.87
N MET A 333 -3.52 -19.68 -15.96
CA MET A 333 -3.37 -20.99 -16.61
C MET A 333 -4.20 -22.07 -15.95
N ALA A 334 -4.25 -22.08 -14.60
CA ALA A 334 -5.04 -23.04 -13.85
C ALA A 334 -6.55 -22.82 -14.03
N ALA A 335 -6.99 -21.58 -14.18
CA ALA A 335 -8.38 -21.24 -14.46
C ALA A 335 -8.81 -21.64 -15.89
N GLY A 336 -7.87 -21.75 -16.84
CA GLY A 336 -8.16 -22.18 -18.21
C GLY A 336 -9.23 -21.29 -18.89
N GLU A 337 -10.28 -21.91 -19.42
CA GLU A 337 -11.37 -21.18 -20.11
C GLU A 337 -12.13 -20.22 -19.18
N TYR A 338 -12.13 -20.47 -17.88
CA TYR A 338 -12.77 -19.60 -16.89
C TYR A 338 -11.99 -18.32 -16.59
N ALA A 339 -10.77 -18.18 -17.07
CA ALA A 339 -9.99 -16.97 -16.96
C ALA A 339 -10.43 -15.85 -17.91
N ALA A 340 -11.14 -16.18 -19.01
CA ALA A 340 -11.53 -15.24 -20.03
C ALA A 340 -12.75 -14.36 -19.69
N PRO A 341 -13.85 -14.91 -19.10
CA PRO A 341 -15.00 -14.09 -18.75
C PRO A 341 -14.75 -13.29 -17.46
N GLN A 342 -14.99 -12.00 -17.51
CA GLN A 342 -15.12 -11.19 -16.32
C GLN A 342 -16.39 -11.58 -15.58
N GLN A 343 -16.27 -11.99 -14.33
CA GLN A 343 -17.41 -12.38 -13.52
C GLN A 343 -17.71 -11.29 -12.49
N PRO A 344 -18.99 -10.83 -12.38
CA PRO A 344 -19.36 -9.87 -11.34
C PRO A 344 -19.07 -10.47 -9.95
N PHE A 345 -18.65 -9.62 -9.05
CA PHE A 345 -18.31 -9.96 -7.67
C PHE A 345 -19.46 -10.70 -6.94
N ASP A 346 -20.71 -10.35 -7.25
CA ASP A 346 -21.92 -10.93 -6.66
C ASP A 346 -22.23 -12.35 -7.16
N SER A 347 -21.47 -12.88 -8.10
CA SER A 347 -21.66 -14.21 -8.63
C SER A 347 -20.87 -15.31 -7.89
N LEU A 348 -20.56 -15.10 -6.61
CA LEU A 348 -19.83 -16.06 -5.75
C LEU A 348 -20.42 -17.49 -5.72
N ASN A 349 -21.68 -17.65 -6.13
CA ASN A 349 -22.36 -18.94 -6.26
C ASN A 349 -22.31 -19.53 -7.69
N ALA A 350 -21.67 -18.87 -8.65
CA ALA A 350 -21.51 -19.42 -9.99
C ALA A 350 -20.47 -20.56 -9.98
N PRO A 351 -20.69 -21.67 -10.69
CA PRO A 351 -19.71 -22.72 -10.80
C PRO A 351 -18.53 -22.23 -11.64
N GLY A 352 -17.38 -22.06 -11.01
CA GLY A 352 -16.12 -21.68 -11.64
C GLY A 352 -15.24 -20.81 -10.73
N PRO A 353 -13.93 -20.76 -10.96
CA PRO A 353 -13.07 -19.85 -10.23
C PRO A 353 -13.39 -18.41 -10.65
N HIS A 354 -13.80 -17.58 -9.69
CA HIS A 354 -13.90 -16.14 -9.88
C HIS A 354 -12.49 -15.57 -9.98
N LEU A 355 -12.05 -15.28 -11.20
CA LEU A 355 -10.75 -14.71 -11.49
C LEU A 355 -10.93 -13.54 -12.43
N PRO A 356 -10.97 -12.35 -11.90
CA PRO A 356 -10.73 -11.15 -12.69
C PRO A 356 -9.27 -11.13 -13.18
N CYS A 357 -8.97 -10.31 -14.18
CA CYS A 357 -7.66 -10.26 -14.82
C CYS A 357 -6.55 -9.84 -13.85
N LEU A 358 -5.89 -10.80 -13.24
CA LEU A 358 -4.81 -10.59 -12.25
C LEU A 358 -3.50 -10.09 -12.86
N LEU A 359 -3.37 -10.10 -14.20
CA LEU A 359 -2.10 -9.78 -14.88
C LEU A 359 -1.66 -8.33 -14.76
N TYR A 360 -2.54 -7.42 -14.37
CA TYR A 360 -2.27 -5.99 -14.45
C TYR A 360 -2.06 -5.26 -13.15
N THR A 361 -2.29 -5.92 -12.02
CA THR A 361 -2.25 -5.25 -10.73
C THR A 361 -0.86 -5.12 -10.12
N SER A 362 0.15 -5.78 -10.70
CA SER A 362 1.48 -5.81 -10.10
C SER A 362 2.51 -4.87 -10.74
N ASP A 363 2.22 -4.30 -11.92
CA ASP A 363 3.26 -3.66 -12.74
C ASP A 363 3.15 -2.14 -12.88
N ALA A 364 1.97 -1.58 -12.75
CA ALA A 364 1.73 -0.18 -13.06
C ALA A 364 2.18 0.81 -11.98
N ALA A 365 2.44 0.36 -10.77
CA ALA A 365 2.83 1.21 -9.64
C ALA A 365 4.35 1.38 -9.50
N ASP A 366 5.14 0.68 -10.32
CA ASP A 366 6.56 0.49 -10.10
C ASP A 366 7.47 1.18 -11.13
N GLU A 367 6.91 1.83 -12.14
CA GLU A 367 7.64 2.71 -13.06
C GLU A 367 7.67 4.19 -12.53
#